data_4a39c3497efbe154c8ffe137cc45ca73
#
_entry.id   4a39c3497efbe154c8ffe137cc45ca73
#
_cell.length_a   1.000
_cell.length_b   1.000
_cell.length_c   1.000
_cell.angle_alpha   90.00
_cell.angle_beta   90.00
_cell.angle_gamma   90.00
#
_symmetry.space_group_name_H-M   'P 1'
#
loop_
_entity.id
_entity.type
_entity.pdbx_description
1 polymer ?
#
loop_
_entity_poly.entity_id
_entity_poly.type
_entity_poly.pdbx_seq_one_letter_code
_entity_poly.pdbx_strand_id
1 'polypeptide(L)'
;MLEFVIPCLLGLESLVGDEIKKLGLSDVRVENGRVLCHGEARDIARLNLNLRCGARVILVLHKFRATDFESLFQGVRAVHWEDWIPREGEFPVVGYSINSTLHSVPACQSIVKKAVVDRLSAAYGIAQFPETGRRYQVRFSIMKDEVTVGLDTSGEGLYKRGYRAHGVAAPLKETLAAAMVKLSHYNGRDPFCDPFCGSGTIAIEAALIARNRAPGLNRSFAAQHWASLDKMLWLDAADEAMDNEFHGKYEIWGGDIDPDAVELSRHNAELAEVDDIVKFEVDDATRFHWGGLYGRIVTNPPYGERLLEREEAGELYKAFGKAMDKLPDTWRVYVLSSHPDFERCYGRFADKKRKLYNGMLKCDLFMYGKRL
;
A
#
# COMPACT_ATOMS: atom_id res chain seq x y z
N MET A 1 7.35 -3.23 24.96
CA MET A 1 6.27 -2.98 23.96
C MET A 1 6.76 -1.86 23.06
N LEU A 2 6.73 -2.07 21.76
CA LEU A 2 7.18 -1.11 20.73
C LEU A 2 5.98 -0.36 20.16
N GLU A 3 6.18 0.88 19.74
CA GLU A 3 5.16 1.66 19.05
C GLU A 3 5.47 1.70 17.54
N PHE A 4 4.43 1.59 16.72
CA PHE A 4 4.54 1.63 15.27
C PHE A 4 3.65 2.73 14.68
N VAL A 5 4.14 3.35 13.60
CA VAL A 5 3.35 4.23 12.73
C VAL A 5 3.33 3.62 11.34
N ILE A 6 2.13 3.45 10.81
CA ILE A 6 1.88 2.92 9.48
C ILE A 6 1.24 4.03 8.63
N PRO A 7 2.02 4.79 7.83
CA PRO A 7 1.47 5.72 6.86
C PRO A 7 0.65 4.98 5.81
N CYS A 8 -0.42 5.62 5.33
CA CYS A 8 -1.25 5.10 4.26
C CYS A 8 -1.83 6.24 3.41
N LEU A 9 -2.42 5.90 2.28
CA LEU A 9 -3.15 6.86 1.48
C LEU A 9 -4.39 7.35 2.25
N LEU A 10 -4.72 8.64 2.09
CA LEU A 10 -5.92 9.23 2.66
C LEU A 10 -7.18 8.48 2.21
N GLY A 11 -8.02 8.15 3.17
CA GLY A 11 -9.21 7.34 2.98
C GLY A 11 -9.02 5.83 3.14
N LEU A 12 -7.80 5.35 3.38
CA LEU A 12 -7.51 3.92 3.61
C LEU A 12 -7.22 3.59 5.08
N GLU A 13 -7.23 4.57 5.96
CA GLU A 13 -6.79 4.45 7.35
C GLU A 13 -7.58 3.39 8.12
N SER A 14 -8.90 3.32 7.91
CA SER A 14 -9.74 2.30 8.55
C SER A 14 -9.39 0.88 8.08
N LEU A 15 -9.08 0.71 6.79
CA LEU A 15 -8.67 -0.60 6.26
C LEU A 15 -7.35 -1.06 6.87
N VAL A 16 -6.37 -0.15 7.01
CA VAL A 16 -5.09 -0.45 7.66
C VAL A 16 -5.30 -0.75 9.14
N GLY A 17 -6.15 0.02 9.83
CA GLY A 17 -6.50 -0.26 11.22
C GLY A 17 -7.12 -1.64 11.42
N ASP A 18 -8.00 -2.06 10.51
CA ASP A 18 -8.61 -3.39 10.54
C ASP A 18 -7.59 -4.51 10.24
N GLU A 19 -6.60 -4.27 9.36
CA GLU A 19 -5.50 -5.20 9.12
C GLU A 19 -4.66 -5.41 10.38
N ILE A 20 -4.29 -4.33 11.06
CA ILE A 20 -3.50 -4.36 12.29
C ILE A 20 -4.24 -5.08 13.42
N LYS A 21 -5.54 -4.80 13.60
CA LYS A 21 -6.38 -5.49 14.60
C LYS A 21 -6.47 -6.99 14.34
N LYS A 22 -6.58 -7.40 13.07
CA LYS A 22 -6.59 -8.83 12.69
C LYS A 22 -5.28 -9.54 13.01
N LEU A 23 -4.15 -8.83 13.00
CA LEU A 23 -2.86 -9.35 13.45
C LEU A 23 -2.73 -9.41 14.98
N GLY A 24 -3.72 -8.91 15.74
CA GLY A 24 -3.76 -8.99 17.20
C GLY A 24 -2.94 -7.91 17.91
N LEU A 25 -2.52 -6.83 17.21
CA LEU A 25 -1.82 -5.73 17.86
C LEU A 25 -2.77 -4.84 18.67
N SER A 26 -2.23 -4.21 19.71
CA SER A 26 -2.98 -3.39 20.67
C SER A 26 -2.96 -1.89 20.34
N ASP A 27 -3.80 -1.11 21.03
CA ASP A 27 -3.86 0.35 20.99
C ASP A 27 -3.91 0.94 19.57
N VAL A 28 -4.69 0.31 18.69
CA VAL A 28 -4.81 0.74 17.29
C VAL A 28 -5.57 2.07 17.21
N ARG A 29 -4.86 3.13 16.85
CA ARG A 29 -5.38 4.49 16.70
C ARG A 29 -5.31 4.92 15.23
N VAL A 30 -6.45 5.29 14.68
CA VAL A 30 -6.60 5.72 13.30
C VAL A 30 -6.54 7.24 13.25
N GLU A 31 -5.57 7.79 12.51
CA GLU A 31 -5.40 9.22 12.28
C GLU A 31 -5.37 9.51 10.77
N ASN A 32 -5.51 10.76 10.38
CA ASN A 32 -5.46 11.14 8.96
C ASN A 32 -4.10 10.78 8.34
N GLY A 33 -4.13 9.91 7.34
CA GLY A 33 -2.96 9.47 6.57
C GLY A 33 -2.05 8.48 7.28
N ARG A 34 -2.40 8.00 8.50
CA ARG A 34 -1.60 7.02 9.24
C ARG A 34 -2.41 6.26 10.30
N VAL A 35 -1.88 5.12 10.71
CA VAL A 35 -2.39 4.34 11.84
C VAL A 35 -1.24 4.10 12.82
N LEU A 36 -1.54 4.22 14.12
CA LEU A 36 -0.60 3.93 15.20
C LEU A 36 -1.05 2.64 15.89
N CYS A 37 -0.08 1.87 16.38
CA CYS A 37 -0.35 0.68 17.18
C CYS A 37 0.84 0.31 18.05
N HIS A 38 0.62 -0.60 19.02
CA HIS A 38 1.65 -1.17 19.87
C HIS A 38 1.77 -2.67 19.64
N GLY A 39 2.99 -3.18 19.74
CA GLY A 39 3.31 -4.59 19.59
C GLY A 39 4.68 -4.95 20.16
N GLU A 40 5.17 -6.11 19.77
CA GLU A 40 6.48 -6.65 20.17
C GLU A 40 7.47 -6.63 19.00
N ALA A 41 8.71 -7.06 19.24
CA ALA A 41 9.74 -7.12 18.19
C ALA A 41 9.34 -8.02 17.00
N ARG A 42 8.64 -9.14 17.26
CA ARG A 42 8.10 -10.03 16.21
C ARG A 42 7.12 -9.33 15.28
N ASP A 43 6.41 -8.32 15.78
CA ASP A 43 5.39 -7.61 15.00
C ASP A 43 6.01 -6.68 13.94
N ILE A 44 7.31 -6.37 14.03
CA ILE A 44 8.05 -5.73 12.94
C ILE A 44 7.95 -6.57 11.66
N ALA A 45 8.24 -7.86 11.76
CA ALA A 45 8.16 -8.79 10.64
C ALA A 45 6.71 -9.02 10.20
N ARG A 46 5.81 -9.31 11.15
CA ARG A 46 4.38 -9.59 10.89
C ARG A 46 3.67 -8.44 10.17
N LEU A 47 3.91 -7.20 10.60
CA LEU A 47 3.35 -6.00 9.96
C LEU A 47 3.88 -5.83 8.53
N ASN A 48 5.20 -5.96 8.32
CA ASN A 48 5.79 -5.82 7.00
C ASN A 48 5.32 -6.90 6.01
N LEU A 49 5.18 -8.14 6.47
CA LEU A 49 4.71 -9.25 5.64
C LEU A 49 3.23 -9.14 5.27
N ASN A 50 2.37 -8.76 6.23
CA ASN A 50 0.92 -8.95 6.10
C ASN A 50 0.13 -7.70 5.69
N LEU A 51 0.67 -6.47 5.87
CA LEU A 51 -0.06 -5.25 5.52
C LEU A 51 -0.25 -5.10 4.02
N ARG A 52 -1.51 -5.01 3.60
CA ARG A 52 -1.92 -4.85 2.20
C ARG A 52 -2.09 -3.39 1.79
N CYS A 53 -2.68 -2.58 2.68
CA CYS A 53 -3.04 -1.18 2.40
C CYS A 53 -2.08 -0.15 3.03
N GLY A 54 -1.22 -0.56 3.95
CA GLY A 54 -0.18 0.27 4.54
C GLY A 54 0.95 0.59 3.56
N ALA A 55 1.53 1.77 3.66
CA ALA A 55 2.63 2.18 2.79
C ALA A 55 4.01 1.74 3.30
N ARG A 56 4.19 1.73 4.62
CA ARG A 56 5.44 1.39 5.33
C ARG A 56 5.14 1.04 6.77
N VAL A 57 6.10 0.42 7.44
CA VAL A 57 6.10 0.20 8.90
C VAL A 57 7.25 1.00 9.51
N ILE A 58 6.93 1.99 10.34
CA ILE A 58 7.91 2.83 11.01
C ILE A 58 7.91 2.47 12.48
N LEU A 59 9.06 2.03 12.99
CA LEU A 59 9.29 1.82 14.41
C LEU A 59 9.54 3.18 15.07
N VAL A 60 8.67 3.59 15.98
CA VAL A 60 8.79 4.86 16.71
C VAL A 60 9.82 4.70 17.83
N LEU A 61 10.79 5.60 17.87
CA LEU A 61 11.82 5.62 18.91
C LEU A 61 11.58 6.74 19.92
N HIS A 62 11.05 7.90 19.49
CA HIS A 62 10.74 8.99 20.39
C HIS A 62 9.64 9.91 19.87
N LYS A 63 8.88 10.49 20.80
CA LYS A 63 7.91 11.55 20.55
C LYS A 63 8.13 12.70 21.50
N PHE A 64 8.14 13.92 20.97
CA PHE A 64 8.37 15.13 21.76
C PHE A 64 7.81 16.35 21.03
N ARG A 65 7.72 17.47 21.71
CA ARG A 65 7.31 18.74 21.11
C ARG A 65 8.52 19.58 20.73
N ALA A 66 8.49 20.21 19.54
CA ALA A 66 9.53 21.13 19.12
C ALA A 66 8.93 22.27 18.27
N THR A 67 9.23 23.50 18.65
CA THR A 67 8.84 24.74 17.94
C THR A 67 10.03 25.50 17.37
N ASP A 68 11.26 25.07 17.68
CA ASP A 68 12.52 25.62 17.23
C ASP A 68 13.54 24.51 16.94
N PHE A 69 14.63 24.86 16.26
CA PHE A 69 15.65 23.90 15.85
C PHE A 69 16.45 23.32 17.02
N GLU A 70 16.60 24.06 18.12
CA GLU A 70 17.31 23.55 19.30
C GLU A 70 16.49 22.46 19.99
N SER A 71 15.20 22.69 20.22
CA SER A 71 14.32 21.67 20.80
C SER A 71 14.21 20.43 19.89
N LEU A 72 14.20 20.61 18.57
CA LEU A 72 14.24 19.50 17.61
C LEU A 72 15.56 18.72 17.75
N PHE A 73 16.69 19.42 17.79
CA PHE A 73 18.02 18.80 17.93
C PHE A 73 18.12 17.98 19.21
N GLN A 74 17.78 18.57 20.37
CA GLN A 74 17.89 17.91 21.67
C GLN A 74 16.94 16.70 21.78
N GLY A 75 15.71 16.81 21.28
CA GLY A 75 14.77 15.69 21.29
C GLY A 75 15.22 14.50 20.44
N VAL A 76 15.82 14.75 19.27
CA VAL A 76 16.38 13.69 18.42
C VAL A 76 17.66 13.10 19.02
N ARG A 77 18.53 13.95 19.60
CA ARG A 77 19.78 13.54 20.26
C ARG A 77 19.53 12.64 21.48
N ALA A 78 18.39 12.82 22.16
CA ALA A 78 18.03 12.01 23.33
C ALA A 78 17.76 10.54 23.01
N VAL A 79 17.50 10.20 21.74
CA VAL A 79 17.29 8.80 21.31
C VAL A 79 18.61 8.03 21.39
N HIS A 80 18.53 6.79 21.86
CA HIS A 80 19.65 5.84 21.89
C HIS A 80 19.82 5.19 20.52
N TRP A 81 20.31 5.96 19.54
CA TRP A 81 20.50 5.50 18.17
C TRP A 81 21.48 4.33 18.05
N GLU A 82 22.48 4.27 18.93
CA GLU A 82 23.48 3.21 19.03
C GLU A 82 22.89 1.82 19.30
N ASP A 83 21.70 1.73 19.89
CA ASP A 83 21.01 0.45 20.10
C ASP A 83 20.50 -0.16 18.77
N TRP A 84 20.37 0.67 17.74
CA TRP A 84 19.82 0.28 16.44
C TRP A 84 20.82 0.37 15.32
N ILE A 85 21.57 1.47 15.22
CA ILE A 85 22.44 1.80 14.10
C ILE A 85 23.89 1.47 14.45
N PRO A 86 24.48 0.43 13.86
CA PRO A 86 25.89 0.10 14.09
C PRO A 86 26.82 1.15 13.47
N ARG A 87 28.08 1.10 13.82
CA ARG A 87 29.12 2.06 13.40
C ARG A 87 29.22 2.27 11.88
N GLU A 88 29.01 1.22 11.11
CA GLU A 88 29.08 1.21 9.64
C GLU A 88 27.72 1.48 8.97
N GLY A 89 26.62 1.58 9.76
CA GLY A 89 25.28 1.75 9.24
C GLY A 89 25.10 2.99 8.37
N GLU A 90 24.37 2.86 7.28
CA GLU A 90 23.90 3.99 6.46
C GLU A 90 22.59 4.52 7.08
N PHE A 91 22.54 5.79 7.46
CA PHE A 91 21.36 6.37 8.11
C PHE A 91 20.86 7.67 7.44
N PRO A 92 20.32 7.58 6.23
CA PRO A 92 19.68 8.71 5.57
C PRO A 92 18.47 9.18 6.35
N VAL A 93 18.22 10.50 6.34
CA VAL A 93 17.09 11.11 7.03
C VAL A 93 16.06 11.57 6.01
N VAL A 94 14.80 11.21 6.24
CA VAL A 94 13.66 11.65 5.43
C VAL A 94 12.50 12.00 6.36
N GLY A 95 11.77 13.05 6.04
CA GLY A 95 10.60 13.40 6.84
C GLY A 95 9.71 14.44 6.20
N TYR A 96 8.72 14.90 6.97
CA TYR A 96 7.80 15.94 6.55
C TYR A 96 7.33 16.77 7.75
N SER A 97 6.83 17.97 7.46
CA SER A 97 6.22 18.85 8.46
C SER A 97 4.89 19.38 7.93
N ILE A 98 3.85 19.31 8.76
CA ILE A 98 2.49 19.74 8.43
C ILE A 98 1.93 20.58 9.58
N ASN A 99 1.43 21.77 9.27
CA ASN A 99 0.78 22.67 10.23
C ASN A 99 1.63 22.90 11.50
N SER A 100 2.93 23.14 11.35
CA SER A 100 3.90 23.26 12.42
C SER A 100 4.77 24.51 12.26
N THR A 101 5.30 25.01 13.35
CA THR A 101 6.23 26.16 13.38
C THR A 101 7.47 25.85 12.55
N LEU A 102 8.02 24.66 12.70
CA LEU A 102 9.14 24.17 11.89
C LEU A 102 8.64 23.65 10.55
N HIS A 103 8.50 24.50 9.56
CA HIS A 103 7.92 24.20 8.25
C HIS A 103 8.95 23.89 7.14
N SER A 104 10.23 24.29 7.32
CA SER A 104 11.30 24.01 6.35
C SER A 104 11.78 22.55 6.49
N VAL A 105 11.22 21.64 5.67
CA VAL A 105 11.60 20.22 5.68
C VAL A 105 13.10 20.01 5.48
N PRO A 106 13.79 20.68 4.51
CA PRO A 106 15.24 20.52 4.34
C PRO A 106 16.04 20.95 5.55
N ALA A 107 15.65 22.06 6.24
CA ALA A 107 16.31 22.50 7.44
C ALA A 107 16.11 21.51 8.60
N CYS A 108 14.88 21.06 8.83
CA CYS A 108 14.58 20.03 9.83
C CYS A 108 15.38 18.74 9.56
N GLN A 109 15.45 18.30 8.30
CA GLN A 109 16.19 17.11 7.90
C GLN A 109 17.68 17.22 8.23
N SER A 110 18.30 18.40 7.99
CA SER A 110 19.69 18.68 8.35
C SER A 110 19.92 18.66 9.86
N ILE A 111 19.00 19.25 10.64
CA ILE A 111 19.08 19.26 12.11
C ILE A 111 18.92 17.85 12.67
N VAL A 112 17.94 17.05 12.16
CA VAL A 112 17.75 15.65 12.57
C VAL A 112 19.01 14.83 12.26
N LYS A 113 19.58 14.94 11.04
CA LYS A 113 20.84 14.24 10.69
C LYS A 113 21.97 14.62 11.62
N LYS A 114 22.15 15.92 11.89
CA LYS A 114 23.18 16.41 12.82
C LYS A 114 23.01 15.84 14.23
N ALA A 115 21.79 15.78 14.76
CA ALA A 115 21.51 15.25 16.09
C ALA A 115 21.80 13.74 16.20
N VAL A 116 21.45 12.96 15.16
CA VAL A 116 21.79 11.52 15.09
C VAL A 116 23.30 11.33 15.05
N VAL A 117 24.01 12.09 14.20
CA VAL A 117 25.50 12.05 14.12
C VAL A 117 26.12 12.41 15.47
N ASP A 118 25.67 13.47 16.13
CA ASP A 118 26.20 13.89 17.43
C ASP A 118 26.03 12.79 18.50
N ARG A 119 24.86 12.16 18.57
CA ARG A 119 24.61 11.05 19.50
C ARG A 119 25.50 9.85 19.21
N LEU A 120 25.55 9.41 17.95
CA LEU A 120 26.37 8.28 17.54
C LEU A 120 27.86 8.55 17.70
N SER A 121 28.31 9.80 17.45
CA SER A 121 29.70 10.21 17.69
C SER A 121 30.08 10.09 19.15
N ALA A 122 29.21 10.50 20.05
CA ALA A 122 29.43 10.35 21.50
C ALA A 122 29.46 8.87 21.92
N ALA A 123 28.60 8.04 21.35
CA ALA A 123 28.52 6.62 21.68
C ALA A 123 29.73 5.82 21.16
N TYR A 124 30.13 6.07 19.90
CA TYR A 124 31.18 5.29 19.22
C TYR A 124 32.59 5.92 19.28
N GLY A 125 32.72 7.14 19.76
CA GLY A 125 34.02 7.84 19.83
C GLY A 125 34.61 8.19 18.46
N ILE A 126 33.76 8.38 17.41
CA ILE A 126 34.18 8.70 16.04
C ILE A 126 33.48 9.97 15.54
N ALA A 127 34.18 10.76 14.73
CA ALA A 127 33.63 11.99 14.16
C ALA A 127 33.02 11.83 12.76
N GLN A 128 33.37 10.77 12.04
CA GLN A 128 32.90 10.50 10.69
C GLN A 128 32.41 9.07 10.58
N PHE A 129 31.24 8.91 9.94
CA PHE A 129 30.64 7.62 9.72
C PHE A 129 30.85 7.21 8.27
N PRO A 130 31.32 5.97 7.99
CA PRO A 130 31.59 5.51 6.63
C PRO A 130 30.29 5.30 5.83
N GLU A 131 29.18 5.05 6.49
CA GLU A 131 27.84 4.76 5.89
C GLU A 131 27.92 3.73 4.75
N THR A 132 28.71 2.67 4.92
CA THR A 132 28.95 1.61 3.93
C THR A 132 28.20 0.33 4.26
N GLY A 133 27.55 0.27 5.40
CA GLY A 133 26.83 -0.89 5.91
C GLY A 133 25.36 -0.96 5.47
N ARG A 134 24.55 -1.64 6.26
CA ARG A 134 23.10 -1.75 6.02
C ARG A 134 22.41 -0.42 6.29
N ARG A 135 21.27 -0.25 5.62
CA ARG A 135 20.49 0.99 5.67
C ARG A 135 19.51 1.00 6.85
N TYR A 136 19.58 2.07 7.63
CA TYR A 136 18.72 2.39 8.78
C TYR A 136 18.06 3.75 8.53
N GLN A 137 17.06 3.80 7.67
CA GLN A 137 16.46 5.07 7.29
C GLN A 137 15.74 5.72 8.46
N VAL A 138 16.28 6.84 8.94
CA VAL A 138 15.66 7.67 9.97
C VAL A 138 14.49 8.42 9.35
N ARG A 139 13.32 8.29 9.96
CA ARG A 139 12.13 9.06 9.56
C ARG A 139 11.67 9.97 10.68
N PHE A 140 11.32 11.20 10.31
CA PHE A 140 10.66 12.12 11.21
C PHE A 140 9.37 12.65 10.60
N SER A 141 8.42 12.98 11.47
CA SER A 141 7.23 13.75 11.11
C SER A 141 7.01 14.83 12.18
N ILE A 142 6.68 16.04 11.74
CA ILE A 142 6.29 17.14 12.62
C ILE A 142 4.85 17.50 12.26
N MET A 143 3.93 17.29 13.19
CA MET A 143 2.51 17.57 12.98
C MET A 143 1.98 18.37 14.18
N LYS A 144 1.58 19.61 13.94
CA LYS A 144 1.13 20.54 15.00
C LYS A 144 2.17 20.67 16.13
N ASP A 145 3.43 20.81 15.74
CA ASP A 145 4.61 20.88 16.60
C ASP A 145 4.96 19.62 17.40
N GLU A 146 4.19 18.53 17.26
CA GLU A 146 4.54 17.22 17.80
C GLU A 146 5.46 16.49 16.82
N VAL A 147 6.63 16.12 17.28
CA VAL A 147 7.65 15.39 16.54
C VAL A 147 7.54 13.92 16.86
N THR A 148 7.49 13.10 15.82
CA THR A 148 7.69 11.65 15.92
C THR A 148 8.95 11.30 15.14
N VAL A 149 9.89 10.61 15.75
CA VAL A 149 11.12 10.14 15.11
C VAL A 149 11.27 8.63 15.30
N GLY A 150 11.75 7.96 14.26
CA GLY A 150 11.89 6.50 14.26
C GLY A 150 12.65 5.97 13.06
N LEU A 151 12.61 4.66 12.88
CA LEU A 151 13.28 3.93 11.81
C LEU A 151 12.28 3.27 10.86
N ASP A 152 12.53 3.39 9.57
CA ASP A 152 11.77 2.70 8.52
C ASP A 152 12.21 1.22 8.45
N THR A 153 11.35 0.33 8.90
CA THR A 153 11.63 -1.10 8.90
C THR A 153 11.40 -1.75 7.53
N SER A 154 10.62 -1.13 6.66
CA SER A 154 10.22 -1.69 5.37
C SER A 154 11.32 -1.56 4.30
N GLY A 155 12.06 -0.45 4.28
CA GLY A 155 12.98 -0.10 3.20
C GLY A 155 12.24 0.43 1.98
N GLU A 156 12.03 -0.36 0.94
CA GLU A 156 11.14 -0.01 -0.15
C GLU A 156 9.67 0.00 0.32
N GLY A 157 8.83 0.82 -0.34
CA GLY A 157 7.41 0.90 0.01
C GLY A 157 6.70 -0.44 -0.12
N LEU A 158 5.73 -0.71 0.77
CA LEU A 158 5.02 -1.98 0.79
C LEU A 158 4.23 -2.27 -0.50
N TYR A 159 3.91 -1.25 -1.31
CA TYR A 159 3.32 -1.45 -2.63
C TYR A 159 4.21 -2.26 -3.57
N LYS A 160 5.53 -2.22 -3.43
CA LYS A 160 6.46 -3.07 -4.18
C LYS A 160 6.43 -4.48 -3.60
N ARG A 161 5.50 -5.31 -4.06
CA ARG A 161 5.29 -6.69 -3.58
C ARG A 161 6.38 -7.67 -4.02
N GLY A 162 7.11 -7.33 -5.07
CA GLY A 162 8.13 -8.21 -5.69
C GLY A 162 7.64 -8.94 -6.94
N TYR A 163 6.34 -8.98 -7.21
CA TYR A 163 5.79 -9.70 -8.37
C TYR A 163 5.75 -8.91 -9.68
N ARG A 164 6.02 -7.60 -9.64
CA ARG A 164 5.95 -6.80 -10.85
C ARG A 164 7.25 -6.82 -11.64
N ALA A 165 7.17 -7.22 -12.91
CA ALA A 165 8.27 -7.08 -13.84
C ALA A 165 8.61 -5.60 -14.09
N HIS A 166 9.89 -5.29 -14.35
CA HIS A 166 10.33 -3.93 -14.64
C HIS A 166 9.78 -3.45 -15.98
N GLY A 167 9.37 -2.19 -16.08
CA GLY A 167 9.15 -1.53 -17.36
C GLY A 167 7.73 -1.04 -17.68
N VAL A 168 6.77 -1.10 -16.77
CA VAL A 168 5.42 -0.59 -17.02
C VAL A 168 5.29 0.87 -16.59
N ALA A 169 4.78 1.74 -17.49
CA ALA A 169 4.54 3.13 -17.19
C ALA A 169 3.39 3.29 -16.19
N ALA A 170 3.67 3.97 -15.06
CA ALA A 170 2.73 4.43 -14.04
C ALA A 170 1.51 3.53 -13.69
N PRO A 171 1.73 2.25 -13.36
CA PRO A 171 0.62 1.35 -13.05
C PRO A 171 -0.02 1.69 -11.70
N LEU A 172 -1.26 1.22 -11.49
CA LEU A 172 -1.96 1.29 -10.21
C LEU A 172 -1.09 0.67 -9.11
N LYS A 173 -0.89 1.39 -7.98
CA LYS A 173 -0.14 0.83 -6.86
C LYS A 173 -0.88 -0.34 -6.24
N GLU A 174 -0.17 -1.38 -5.90
CA GLU A 174 -0.70 -2.62 -5.32
C GLU A 174 -1.45 -2.36 -4.01
N THR A 175 -0.99 -1.42 -3.18
CA THR A 175 -1.71 -1.02 -1.96
C THR A 175 -3.07 -0.37 -2.24
N LEU A 176 -3.21 0.36 -3.34
CA LEU A 176 -4.48 0.93 -3.76
C LEU A 176 -5.38 -0.14 -4.38
N ALA A 177 -4.83 -1.03 -5.21
CA ALA A 177 -5.57 -2.17 -5.76
C ALA A 177 -6.13 -3.09 -4.65
N ALA A 178 -5.30 -3.47 -3.69
CA ALA A 178 -5.73 -4.23 -2.51
C ALA A 178 -6.85 -3.51 -1.73
N ALA A 179 -6.74 -2.18 -1.58
CA ALA A 179 -7.79 -1.39 -0.93
C ALA A 179 -9.11 -1.42 -1.71
N MET A 180 -9.07 -1.32 -3.04
CA MET A 180 -10.27 -1.42 -3.89
C MET A 180 -10.94 -2.79 -3.74
N VAL A 181 -10.15 -3.88 -3.76
CA VAL A 181 -10.65 -5.25 -3.53
C VAL A 181 -11.29 -5.36 -2.14
N LYS A 182 -10.65 -4.88 -1.10
CA LYS A 182 -11.20 -4.90 0.28
C LYS A 182 -12.47 -4.04 0.41
N LEU A 183 -12.53 -2.89 -0.23
CA LEU A 183 -13.72 -2.03 -0.28
C LEU A 183 -14.89 -2.67 -1.02
N SER A 184 -14.62 -3.61 -1.93
CA SER A 184 -15.65 -4.42 -2.57
C SER A 184 -16.19 -5.54 -1.66
N HIS A 185 -15.62 -5.71 -0.47
CA HIS A 185 -15.91 -6.82 0.46
C HIS A 185 -15.68 -8.20 -0.17
N TYR A 186 -14.76 -8.29 -1.12
CA TYR A 186 -14.37 -9.57 -1.70
C TYR A 186 -13.64 -10.44 -0.67
N ASN A 187 -13.98 -11.72 -0.64
CA ASN A 187 -13.45 -12.69 0.31
C ASN A 187 -13.18 -14.08 -0.31
N GLY A 188 -13.12 -14.16 -1.64
CA GLY A 188 -12.84 -15.40 -2.39
C GLY A 188 -14.06 -16.30 -2.63
N ARG A 189 -15.27 -15.94 -2.19
CA ARG A 189 -16.46 -16.80 -2.35
C ARG A 189 -17.20 -16.58 -3.65
N ASP A 190 -17.20 -15.34 -4.14
CA ASP A 190 -17.89 -14.95 -5.36
C ASP A 190 -16.91 -14.87 -6.52
N PRO A 191 -17.34 -15.01 -7.79
CA PRO A 191 -16.54 -14.66 -8.94
C PRO A 191 -16.04 -13.20 -8.85
N PHE A 192 -14.79 -12.97 -9.24
CA PHE A 192 -14.15 -11.67 -9.27
C PHE A 192 -13.60 -11.37 -10.66
N CYS A 193 -13.93 -10.22 -11.22
CA CYS A 193 -13.52 -9.84 -12.56
C CYS A 193 -12.90 -8.43 -12.60
N ASP A 194 -11.83 -8.28 -13.37
CA ASP A 194 -11.24 -7.01 -13.76
C ASP A 194 -11.15 -6.91 -15.28
N PRO A 195 -12.16 -6.33 -15.96
CA PRO A 195 -12.22 -6.25 -17.41
C PRO A 195 -11.30 -5.20 -18.05
N PHE A 196 -10.53 -4.45 -17.28
CA PHE A 196 -9.46 -3.54 -17.73
C PHE A 196 -8.19 -3.86 -16.94
N CYS A 197 -7.74 -5.10 -16.98
CA CYS A 197 -6.74 -5.61 -16.03
C CYS A 197 -5.34 -5.02 -16.24
N GLY A 198 -4.99 -4.55 -17.42
CA GLY A 198 -3.66 -4.03 -17.73
C GLY A 198 -2.58 -5.03 -17.32
N SER A 199 -1.72 -4.66 -16.38
CA SER A 199 -0.68 -5.56 -15.82
C SER A 199 -1.19 -6.57 -14.77
N GLY A 200 -2.50 -6.73 -14.60
CA GLY A 200 -3.13 -7.71 -13.72
C GLY A 200 -3.22 -7.32 -12.24
N THR A 201 -2.82 -6.11 -11.86
CA THR A 201 -2.63 -5.73 -10.45
C THR A 201 -3.85 -5.98 -9.57
N ILE A 202 -5.06 -5.60 -10.00
CA ILE A 202 -6.29 -5.75 -9.19
C ILE A 202 -6.66 -7.23 -9.05
N ALA A 203 -6.60 -8.00 -10.13
CA ALA A 203 -6.91 -9.43 -10.11
C ALA A 203 -5.89 -10.23 -9.28
N ILE A 204 -4.60 -9.89 -9.35
CA ILE A 204 -3.54 -10.48 -8.52
C ILE A 204 -3.76 -10.15 -7.04
N GLU A 205 -4.04 -8.90 -6.68
CA GLU A 205 -4.34 -8.54 -5.28
C GLU A 205 -5.64 -9.21 -4.78
N ALA A 206 -6.63 -9.44 -5.66
CA ALA A 206 -7.80 -10.24 -5.33
C ALA A 206 -7.44 -11.71 -5.04
N ALA A 207 -6.56 -12.30 -5.84
CA ALA A 207 -6.06 -13.65 -5.62
C ALA A 207 -5.27 -13.79 -4.30
N LEU A 208 -4.37 -12.85 -4.01
CA LEU A 208 -3.67 -12.79 -2.74
C LEU A 208 -4.61 -12.66 -1.54
N ILE A 209 -5.70 -11.89 -1.67
CA ILE A 209 -6.72 -11.73 -0.63
C ILE A 209 -7.57 -13.01 -0.49
N ALA A 210 -7.99 -13.61 -1.59
CA ALA A 210 -8.78 -14.84 -1.58
C ALA A 210 -8.06 -16.00 -0.91
N ARG A 211 -6.77 -16.17 -1.23
CA ARG A 211 -5.88 -17.17 -0.63
C ARG A 211 -5.41 -16.79 0.78
N ASN A 212 -5.64 -15.58 1.23
CA ASN A 212 -5.02 -14.99 2.42
C ASN A 212 -3.48 -15.03 2.40
N ARG A 213 -2.87 -15.07 1.20
CA ARG A 213 -1.41 -15.04 1.03
C ARG A 213 -0.86 -13.68 1.42
N ALA A 214 0.11 -13.64 2.31
CA ALA A 214 0.71 -12.40 2.77
C ALA A 214 1.47 -11.70 1.63
N PRO A 215 1.23 -10.40 1.38
CA PRO A 215 1.75 -9.71 0.20
C PRO A 215 3.26 -9.43 0.26
N GLY A 216 3.88 -9.63 1.42
CA GLY A 216 5.30 -9.40 1.65
C GLY A 216 6.20 -10.63 1.49
N LEU A 217 5.65 -11.82 1.20
CA LEU A 217 6.43 -13.07 1.14
C LEU A 217 7.50 -13.06 0.03
N ASN A 218 7.23 -12.40 -1.10
CA ASN A 218 8.12 -12.44 -2.27
C ASN A 218 9.07 -11.22 -2.36
N ARG A 219 9.40 -10.61 -1.20
CA ARG A 219 10.32 -9.47 -1.13
C ARG A 219 11.15 -9.48 0.16
N SER A 220 12.18 -8.66 0.22
CA SER A 220 12.96 -8.39 1.44
C SER A 220 12.61 -7.04 2.05
N PHE A 221 12.98 -6.87 3.33
CA PHE A 221 12.74 -5.66 4.10
C PHE A 221 14.05 -5.15 4.73
N ALA A 222 14.15 -3.82 4.97
CA ALA A 222 15.35 -3.23 5.54
C ALA A 222 15.70 -3.84 6.90
N ALA A 223 14.71 -3.94 7.80
CA ALA A 223 14.90 -4.44 9.14
C ALA A 223 15.23 -5.96 9.21
N GLN A 224 14.98 -6.72 8.16
CA GLN A 224 15.37 -8.14 8.05
C GLN A 224 16.90 -8.33 8.14
N HIS A 225 17.65 -7.28 7.84
CA HIS A 225 19.10 -7.31 7.81
C HIS A 225 19.75 -6.51 8.96
N TRP A 226 18.96 -6.02 9.92
CA TRP A 226 19.49 -5.29 11.05
C TRP A 226 20.09 -6.21 12.11
N ALA A 227 21.30 -5.87 12.58
CA ALA A 227 22.00 -6.66 13.58
C ALA A 227 21.31 -6.64 14.97
N SER A 228 20.49 -5.63 15.23
CA SER A 228 19.72 -5.45 16.46
C SER A 228 18.47 -6.33 16.55
N LEU A 229 18.11 -7.05 15.48
CA LEU A 229 16.93 -7.91 15.42
C LEU A 229 17.34 -9.37 15.17
N ASP A 230 16.68 -10.28 15.89
CA ASP A 230 16.83 -11.71 15.63
C ASP A 230 16.24 -12.08 14.26
N LYS A 231 17.02 -12.78 13.45
CA LYS A 231 16.59 -13.28 12.13
C LYS A 231 15.42 -14.25 12.22
N MET A 232 15.31 -14.99 13.32
CA MET A 232 14.21 -15.93 13.54
C MET A 232 12.84 -15.25 13.55
N LEU A 233 12.75 -13.97 13.97
CA LEU A 233 11.49 -13.20 13.93
C LEU A 233 10.89 -13.15 12.52
N TRP A 234 11.72 -13.10 11.48
CA TRP A 234 11.29 -13.06 10.09
C TRP A 234 10.91 -14.44 9.55
N LEU A 235 11.63 -15.49 9.95
CA LEU A 235 11.31 -16.86 9.56
C LEU A 235 9.99 -17.30 10.21
N ASP A 236 9.85 -17.13 11.51
CA ASP A 236 8.63 -17.46 12.25
C ASP A 236 7.40 -16.70 11.70
N ALA A 237 7.57 -15.42 11.36
CA ALA A 237 6.47 -14.61 10.79
C ALA A 237 6.11 -15.03 9.36
N ALA A 238 7.08 -15.49 8.57
CA ALA A 238 6.83 -16.04 7.24
C ALA A 238 6.12 -17.40 7.31
N ASP A 239 6.56 -18.27 8.19
CA ASP A 239 5.91 -19.58 8.44
C ASP A 239 4.47 -19.36 8.94
N GLU A 240 4.25 -18.48 9.93
CA GLU A 240 2.90 -18.09 10.38
C GLU A 240 2.03 -17.58 9.21
N ALA A 241 2.59 -16.76 8.32
CA ALA A 241 1.86 -16.22 7.18
C ALA A 241 1.48 -17.30 6.17
N MET A 242 2.37 -18.25 5.88
CA MET A 242 2.12 -19.40 4.99
C MET A 242 1.11 -20.39 5.59
N ASP A 243 1.20 -20.67 6.88
CA ASP A 243 0.25 -21.55 7.60
C ASP A 243 -1.18 -20.99 7.61
N ASN A 244 -1.32 -19.66 7.49
CA ASN A 244 -2.62 -18.99 7.44
C ASN A 244 -3.18 -18.89 6.01
N GLU A 245 -2.52 -19.43 4.98
CA GLU A 245 -3.07 -19.44 3.63
C GLU A 245 -4.32 -20.35 3.51
N PHE A 246 -5.30 -19.89 2.76
CA PHE A 246 -6.51 -20.66 2.47
C PHE A 246 -6.34 -21.46 1.20
N HIS A 247 -6.70 -22.74 1.25
CA HIS A 247 -6.73 -23.62 0.11
C HIS A 247 -8.18 -23.84 -0.33
N GLY A 248 -8.56 -23.26 -1.45
CA GLY A 248 -9.92 -23.31 -1.99
C GLY A 248 -9.93 -23.21 -3.51
N LYS A 249 -11.13 -23.34 -4.07
CA LYS A 249 -11.37 -23.03 -5.49
C LYS A 249 -11.84 -21.59 -5.58
N TYR A 250 -11.14 -20.81 -6.37
CA TYR A 250 -11.44 -19.40 -6.59
C TYR A 250 -11.73 -19.16 -8.08
N GLU A 251 -12.60 -18.21 -8.35
CA GLU A 251 -12.97 -17.85 -9.71
C GLU A 251 -12.60 -16.36 -9.88
N ILE A 252 -11.36 -16.14 -10.36
CA ILE A 252 -10.78 -14.81 -10.54
C ILE A 252 -10.35 -14.66 -11.99
N TRP A 253 -10.82 -13.59 -12.63
CA TRP A 253 -10.57 -13.34 -14.04
C TRP A 253 -10.14 -11.90 -14.28
N GLY A 254 -9.19 -11.70 -15.19
CA GLY A 254 -8.77 -10.42 -15.73
C GLY A 254 -8.83 -10.42 -17.25
N GLY A 255 -9.36 -9.35 -17.84
CA GLY A 255 -9.40 -9.15 -19.27
C GLY A 255 -8.77 -7.82 -19.66
N ASP A 256 -8.12 -7.79 -20.81
CA ASP A 256 -7.67 -6.57 -21.47
C ASP A 256 -7.74 -6.75 -22.97
N ILE A 257 -7.97 -5.65 -23.70
CA ILE A 257 -8.00 -5.68 -25.17
C ILE A 257 -6.59 -5.81 -25.77
N ASP A 258 -5.56 -5.44 -25.00
CA ASP A 258 -4.16 -5.50 -25.39
C ASP A 258 -3.55 -6.86 -25.03
N PRO A 259 -3.15 -7.69 -26.05
CA PRO A 259 -2.50 -8.97 -25.80
C PRO A 259 -1.20 -8.86 -24.99
N ASP A 260 -0.43 -7.79 -25.16
CA ASP A 260 0.82 -7.60 -24.44
C ASP A 260 0.57 -7.32 -22.95
N ALA A 261 -0.50 -6.60 -22.64
CA ALA A 261 -0.95 -6.39 -21.26
C ALA A 261 -1.39 -7.72 -20.61
N VAL A 262 -2.11 -8.57 -21.34
CA VAL A 262 -2.53 -9.90 -20.87
C VAL A 262 -1.34 -10.81 -20.62
N GLU A 263 -0.35 -10.84 -21.50
CA GLU A 263 0.87 -11.64 -21.31
C GLU A 263 1.66 -11.17 -20.08
N LEU A 264 1.81 -9.85 -19.92
CA LEU A 264 2.43 -9.24 -18.74
C LEU A 264 1.66 -9.60 -17.46
N SER A 265 0.33 -9.61 -17.50
CA SER A 265 -0.49 -9.95 -16.32
C SER A 265 -0.34 -11.42 -15.91
N ARG A 266 -0.20 -12.35 -16.86
CA ARG A 266 0.12 -13.77 -16.60
C ARG A 266 1.49 -13.90 -15.94
N HIS A 267 2.50 -13.26 -16.51
CA HIS A 267 3.86 -13.27 -15.93
C HIS A 267 3.89 -12.70 -14.50
N ASN A 268 3.18 -11.59 -14.24
CA ASN A 268 3.07 -11.02 -12.90
C ASN A 268 2.34 -11.97 -11.92
N ALA A 269 1.33 -12.72 -12.38
CA ALA A 269 0.64 -13.70 -11.56
C ALA A 269 1.55 -14.89 -11.19
N GLU A 270 2.39 -15.36 -12.12
CA GLU A 270 3.43 -16.38 -11.85
C GLU A 270 4.40 -15.88 -10.77
N LEU A 271 4.91 -14.66 -10.91
CA LEU A 271 5.81 -14.05 -9.91
C LEU A 271 5.13 -13.83 -8.55
N ALA A 272 3.81 -13.64 -8.53
CA ALA A 272 3.00 -13.53 -7.31
C ALA A 272 2.60 -14.88 -6.73
N GLU A 273 2.88 -15.99 -7.44
CA GLU A 273 2.51 -17.36 -7.08
C GLU A 273 0.98 -17.54 -6.89
N VAL A 274 0.20 -16.97 -7.83
CA VAL A 274 -1.28 -17.06 -7.87
C VAL A 274 -1.84 -17.39 -9.25
N ASP A 275 -0.98 -17.76 -10.20
CA ASP A 275 -1.34 -18.11 -11.59
C ASP A 275 -2.27 -19.34 -11.68
N ASP A 276 -2.29 -20.19 -10.65
CA ASP A 276 -3.16 -21.35 -10.53
C ASP A 276 -4.63 -20.98 -10.19
N ILE A 277 -4.90 -19.77 -9.70
CA ILE A 277 -6.23 -19.31 -9.26
C ILE A 277 -6.74 -18.06 -9.98
N VAL A 278 -5.93 -17.43 -10.83
CA VAL A 278 -6.35 -16.29 -11.65
C VAL A 278 -6.15 -16.58 -13.14
N LYS A 279 -7.15 -16.24 -13.97
CA LYS A 279 -7.06 -16.38 -15.42
C LYS A 279 -7.03 -15.02 -16.08
N PHE A 280 -6.16 -14.88 -17.08
CA PHE A 280 -6.07 -13.66 -17.89
C PHE A 280 -6.32 -13.99 -19.37
N GLU A 281 -7.21 -13.21 -20.00
CA GLU A 281 -7.65 -13.43 -21.37
C GLU A 281 -7.70 -12.10 -22.14
N VAL A 282 -7.45 -12.16 -23.45
CA VAL A 282 -7.66 -11.02 -24.33
C VAL A 282 -9.16 -10.88 -24.56
N ASP A 283 -9.76 -9.80 -24.06
CA ASP A 283 -11.19 -9.56 -24.15
C ASP A 283 -11.52 -8.06 -24.21
N ASP A 284 -12.66 -7.75 -24.80
CA ASP A 284 -13.17 -6.38 -24.91
C ASP A 284 -14.18 -6.10 -23.78
N ALA A 285 -13.81 -5.27 -22.82
CA ALA A 285 -14.64 -4.88 -21.69
C ALA A 285 -16.03 -4.34 -22.08
N THR A 286 -16.17 -3.77 -23.27
CA THR A 286 -17.46 -3.27 -23.79
C THR A 286 -18.42 -4.39 -24.19
N ARG A 287 -17.91 -5.61 -24.28
CA ARG A 287 -18.67 -6.84 -24.61
C ARG A 287 -18.67 -7.82 -23.43
N PHE A 288 -18.18 -7.40 -22.28
CA PHE A 288 -18.09 -8.24 -21.09
C PHE A 288 -19.43 -8.92 -20.79
N HIS A 289 -19.37 -10.22 -20.53
CA HIS A 289 -20.50 -11.04 -20.11
C HIS A 289 -20.04 -12.12 -19.15
N TRP A 290 -20.91 -12.55 -18.26
CA TRP A 290 -20.62 -13.63 -17.31
C TRP A 290 -21.84 -14.48 -17.07
N GLY A 291 -21.69 -15.80 -17.03
CA GLY A 291 -22.80 -16.75 -16.91
C GLY A 291 -23.35 -16.91 -15.49
N GLY A 292 -22.75 -16.29 -14.47
CA GLY A 292 -23.15 -16.44 -13.06
C GLY A 292 -24.18 -15.41 -12.62
N LEU A 293 -24.99 -15.79 -11.61
CA LEU A 293 -26.02 -14.92 -11.04
C LEU A 293 -25.44 -13.78 -10.18
N TYR A 294 -24.23 -13.92 -9.64
CA TYR A 294 -23.58 -12.95 -8.77
C TYR A 294 -22.08 -12.92 -9.04
N GLY A 295 -21.46 -11.81 -8.68
CA GLY A 295 -20.03 -11.59 -8.79
C GLY A 295 -19.63 -10.17 -8.44
N ARG A 296 -18.36 -9.90 -8.53
CA ARG A 296 -17.78 -8.58 -8.32
C ARG A 296 -16.90 -8.17 -9.48
N ILE A 297 -17.11 -6.96 -9.93
CA ILE A 297 -16.21 -6.29 -10.88
C ILE A 297 -15.51 -5.17 -10.11
N VAL A 298 -14.19 -5.18 -10.10
CA VAL A 298 -13.36 -4.12 -9.56
C VAL A 298 -12.33 -3.76 -10.61
N THR A 299 -12.37 -2.54 -11.10
CA THR A 299 -11.58 -2.19 -12.27
C THR A 299 -11.12 -0.74 -12.30
N ASN A 300 -10.08 -0.49 -13.09
CA ASN A 300 -9.42 0.80 -13.25
C ASN A 300 -9.24 1.10 -14.75
N PRO A 301 -10.30 1.53 -15.46
CA PRO A 301 -10.23 1.84 -16.89
C PRO A 301 -9.38 3.09 -17.17
N PRO A 302 -8.96 3.34 -18.42
CA PRO A 302 -8.27 4.56 -18.83
C PRO A 302 -9.06 5.82 -18.45
N TYR A 303 -8.38 6.86 -17.93
CA TYR A 303 -9.06 8.09 -17.47
C TYR A 303 -9.22 9.17 -18.54
N GLY A 304 -8.43 9.09 -19.64
CA GLY A 304 -8.34 10.15 -20.63
C GLY A 304 -7.75 11.44 -20.06
N GLU A 305 -6.44 11.50 -19.88
CA GLU A 305 -5.79 12.68 -19.26
C GLU A 305 -5.76 13.89 -20.17
N ARG A 306 -5.76 13.70 -21.49
CA ARG A 306 -5.82 14.74 -22.52
C ARG A 306 -7.25 14.91 -23.04
N LEU A 307 -7.56 16.09 -23.65
CA LEU A 307 -8.92 16.43 -24.07
C LEU A 307 -9.53 15.41 -25.05
N LEU A 308 -8.80 15.02 -26.09
CA LEU A 308 -9.24 14.00 -27.06
C LEU A 308 -9.38 12.63 -26.40
N GLU A 309 -8.43 12.26 -25.57
CA GLU A 309 -8.49 11.00 -24.80
C GLU A 309 -9.68 10.95 -23.83
N ARG A 310 -10.19 12.12 -23.35
CA ARG A 310 -11.39 12.20 -22.49
C ARG A 310 -12.66 11.87 -23.24
N GLU A 311 -12.80 12.30 -24.47
CA GLU A 311 -13.97 11.98 -25.31
C GLU A 311 -13.98 10.47 -25.63
N GLU A 312 -12.83 9.93 -25.99
CA GLU A 312 -12.66 8.48 -26.22
C GLU A 312 -12.96 7.65 -24.96
N ALA A 313 -12.44 8.08 -23.80
CA ALA A 313 -12.76 7.46 -22.52
C ALA A 313 -14.25 7.55 -22.18
N GLY A 314 -14.90 8.67 -22.50
CA GLY A 314 -16.35 8.83 -22.33
C GLY A 314 -17.17 7.84 -23.14
N GLU A 315 -16.83 7.63 -24.41
CA GLU A 315 -17.51 6.61 -25.25
C GLU A 315 -17.22 5.17 -24.76
N LEU A 316 -15.99 4.91 -24.31
CA LEU A 316 -15.62 3.64 -23.67
C LEU A 316 -16.50 3.38 -22.42
N TYR A 317 -16.65 4.37 -21.53
CA TYR A 317 -17.47 4.23 -20.33
C TYR A 317 -18.94 3.99 -20.64
N LYS A 318 -19.45 4.63 -21.68
CA LYS A 318 -20.84 4.45 -22.16
C LYS A 318 -21.04 3.01 -22.68
N ALA A 319 -20.11 2.50 -23.45
CA ALA A 319 -20.17 1.13 -23.95
C ALA A 319 -20.03 0.09 -22.82
N PHE A 320 -19.10 0.34 -21.89
CA PHE A 320 -18.90 -0.48 -20.70
C PHE A 320 -20.13 -0.47 -19.80
N GLY A 321 -20.74 0.70 -19.52
CA GLY A 321 -21.96 0.79 -18.73
C GLY A 321 -23.10 -0.06 -19.32
N LYS A 322 -23.29 -0.04 -20.66
CA LYS A 322 -24.27 -0.89 -21.34
C LYS A 322 -23.97 -2.40 -21.22
N ALA A 323 -22.69 -2.79 -21.14
CA ALA A 323 -22.33 -4.17 -20.87
C ALA A 323 -22.69 -4.58 -19.44
N MET A 324 -22.43 -3.69 -18.47
CA MET A 324 -22.76 -3.91 -17.05
C MET A 324 -24.27 -3.98 -16.80
N ASP A 325 -25.09 -3.22 -17.53
CA ASP A 325 -26.55 -3.25 -17.42
C ASP A 325 -27.18 -4.61 -17.83
N LYS A 326 -26.41 -5.45 -18.54
CA LYS A 326 -26.85 -6.81 -18.90
C LYS A 326 -26.60 -7.85 -17.80
N LEU A 327 -25.80 -7.52 -16.81
CA LEU A 327 -25.53 -8.40 -15.69
C LEU A 327 -26.72 -8.43 -14.71
N PRO A 328 -26.93 -9.54 -14.00
CA PRO A 328 -27.93 -9.60 -12.93
C PRO A 328 -27.72 -8.50 -11.86
N ASP A 329 -28.80 -8.00 -11.29
CA ASP A 329 -28.81 -6.97 -10.23
C ASP A 329 -28.00 -7.36 -8.97
N THR A 330 -27.64 -8.61 -8.83
CA THR A 330 -26.83 -9.18 -7.75
C THR A 330 -25.32 -8.94 -7.93
N TRP A 331 -24.90 -8.53 -9.13
CA TRP A 331 -23.52 -8.13 -9.39
C TRP A 331 -23.22 -6.78 -8.77
N ARG A 332 -21.97 -6.63 -8.30
CA ARG A 332 -21.46 -5.38 -7.75
C ARG A 332 -20.29 -4.90 -8.58
N VAL A 333 -20.36 -3.64 -8.98
CA VAL A 333 -19.36 -3.02 -9.87
C VAL A 333 -18.68 -1.88 -9.15
N TYR A 334 -17.36 -1.87 -9.15
CA TYR A 334 -16.50 -0.86 -8.53
C TYR A 334 -15.53 -0.34 -9.58
N VAL A 335 -15.64 0.94 -9.92
CA VAL A 335 -14.81 1.56 -10.96
C VAL A 335 -14.03 2.72 -10.37
N LEU A 336 -12.71 2.68 -10.47
CA LEU A 336 -11.86 3.82 -10.12
C LEU A 336 -11.74 4.72 -11.33
N SER A 337 -12.05 6.01 -11.19
CA SER A 337 -11.84 6.98 -12.25
C SER A 337 -11.61 8.39 -11.69
N SER A 338 -10.77 9.16 -12.39
CA SER A 338 -10.60 10.60 -12.18
C SER A 338 -11.40 11.44 -13.19
N HIS A 339 -12.11 10.79 -14.10
CA HIS A 339 -12.87 11.49 -15.15
C HIS A 339 -14.04 12.29 -14.55
N PRO A 340 -14.13 13.61 -14.79
CA PRO A 340 -15.12 14.48 -14.13
C PRO A 340 -16.57 14.11 -14.43
N ASP A 341 -16.84 13.63 -15.65
CA ASP A 341 -18.16 13.25 -16.14
C ASP A 341 -18.38 11.73 -16.16
N PHE A 342 -17.64 10.96 -15.36
CA PHE A 342 -17.70 9.51 -15.41
C PHE A 342 -19.13 8.95 -15.33
N GLU A 343 -19.93 9.36 -14.34
CA GLU A 343 -21.30 8.86 -14.15
C GLU A 343 -22.22 9.19 -15.33
N ARG A 344 -22.06 10.37 -15.90
CA ARG A 344 -22.84 10.79 -17.09
C ARG A 344 -22.48 9.92 -18.30
N CYS A 345 -21.21 9.67 -18.52
CA CYS A 345 -20.73 8.81 -19.61
C CYS A 345 -21.11 7.35 -19.41
N TYR A 346 -20.94 6.84 -18.17
CA TYR A 346 -21.30 5.49 -17.78
C TYR A 346 -22.81 5.20 -17.89
N GLY A 347 -23.63 6.26 -17.81
CA GLY A 347 -25.09 6.18 -18.00
C GLY A 347 -25.88 5.93 -16.72
N ARG A 348 -25.22 5.85 -15.57
CA ARG A 348 -25.86 5.60 -14.27
C ARG A 348 -25.11 6.33 -13.14
N PHE A 349 -25.84 6.88 -12.17
CA PHE A 349 -25.27 7.40 -10.92
C PHE A 349 -24.86 6.26 -9.99
N ALA A 350 -23.72 6.41 -9.35
CA ALA A 350 -23.23 5.45 -8.38
C ALA A 350 -24.06 5.47 -7.09
N ASP A 351 -24.31 4.31 -6.49
CA ASP A 351 -24.98 4.20 -5.19
C ASP A 351 -24.13 4.79 -4.07
N LYS A 352 -22.81 4.73 -4.21
CA LYS A 352 -21.84 5.32 -3.30
C LYS A 352 -20.55 5.70 -4.04
N LYS A 353 -19.90 6.78 -3.57
CA LYS A 353 -18.56 7.17 -4.05
C LYS A 353 -17.59 7.29 -2.89
N ARG A 354 -16.35 6.91 -3.12
CA ARG A 354 -15.26 7.10 -2.15
C ARG A 354 -14.07 7.76 -2.81
N LYS A 355 -13.64 8.89 -2.25
CA LYS A 355 -12.44 9.59 -2.71
C LYS A 355 -11.21 8.78 -2.38
N LEU A 356 -10.37 8.55 -3.38
CA LEU A 356 -9.09 7.88 -3.31
C LEU A 356 -8.05 8.67 -4.10
N TYR A 357 -6.77 8.29 -3.96
CA TYR A 357 -5.68 8.96 -4.66
C TYR A 357 -4.83 7.92 -5.38
N ASN A 358 -4.71 8.06 -6.70
CA ASN A 358 -3.76 7.28 -7.51
C ASN A 358 -2.52 8.15 -7.76
N GLY A 359 -1.48 7.99 -6.94
CA GLY A 359 -0.37 8.94 -6.89
C GLY A 359 -0.84 10.32 -6.43
N MET A 360 -0.64 11.33 -7.27
CA MET A 360 -1.12 12.70 -7.06
C MET A 360 -2.53 12.95 -7.62
N LEU A 361 -3.05 12.00 -8.40
CA LEU A 361 -4.33 12.14 -9.07
C LEU A 361 -5.48 11.80 -8.11
N LYS A 362 -6.39 12.74 -7.93
CA LYS A 362 -7.63 12.53 -7.18
C LYS A 362 -8.60 11.72 -8.02
N CYS A 363 -9.03 10.58 -7.50
CA CYS A 363 -10.00 9.68 -8.12
C CYS A 363 -11.21 9.48 -7.22
N ASP A 364 -12.31 9.06 -7.81
CA ASP A 364 -13.44 8.50 -7.08
C ASP A 364 -13.57 7.01 -7.41
N LEU A 365 -13.75 6.19 -6.38
CA LEU A 365 -14.20 4.81 -6.54
C LEU A 365 -15.72 4.84 -6.57
N PHE A 366 -16.27 4.63 -7.75
CA PHE A 366 -17.72 4.55 -8.00
C PHE A 366 -18.21 3.14 -7.69
N MET A 367 -19.24 3.02 -6.89
CA MET A 367 -19.75 1.74 -6.40
C MET A 367 -21.21 1.56 -6.83
N TYR A 368 -21.48 0.47 -7.52
CA TYR A 368 -22.79 0.10 -8.04
C TYR A 368 -23.19 -1.27 -7.50
N GLY A 369 -24.42 -1.42 -7.07
CA GLY A 369 -25.02 -2.64 -6.58
C GLY A 369 -26.08 -2.35 -5.51
N LYS A 370 -27.23 -2.99 -5.57
CA LYS A 370 -28.24 -2.84 -4.52
C LYS A 370 -27.67 -3.32 -3.18
N ARG A 371 -27.86 -2.54 -2.13
CA ARG A 371 -27.64 -3.01 -0.75
C ARG A 371 -28.65 -4.13 -0.49
N LEU A 372 -28.14 -5.33 -0.20
CA LEU A 372 -28.93 -6.33 0.51
C LEU A 372 -29.04 -5.91 1.97
#